data_455460d17c4b0404f89c8dfcc6babf17
#
_entry.id   455460d17c4b0404f89c8dfcc6babf17
#
_cell.length_a   1.000
_cell.length_b   1.000
_cell.length_c   1.000
_cell.angle_alpha   90.00
_cell.angle_beta   90.00
_cell.angle_gamma   90.00
#
_symmetry.space_group_name_H-M   'P 1'
#
loop_
_entity.id
_entity.type
_entity.pdbx_description
1 polymer ?
#
loop_
_entity_poly.entity_id
_entity_poly.type
_entity_poly.pdbx_seq_one_letter_code
_entity_poly.pdbx_strand_id
1 'polypeptide(L)'
;MNPPYEFSTRRSVSNKIVWRLLTLTIAAAAVLGISASSHIVYGQSTEQADSTDTSPIDPAVIEALNKMGTYLRALPAYQVTANITKDDVTEDGQTIQSGTKVDLMAVRPNRLRAEITADDRHQFLYFDGKNFTMYGTHLNYYATVPAPPTLADLAKAVYDKYGIELPLVDLFLWGTNDANVKRIKSAIDIGPTSIDNITCEHYAFHQQDIDWQLWIQLGDFPLPRKLVIRTLTDDARPQFSETLSWNLAPSYSDDAFTFTPPPGAQRISIAVIQNSSTDTSSDTAK
;
A
#
# COMPACT_ATOMS: atom_id res chain seq x y z
N MET A 1 -44.21 3.32 -17.54
CA MET A 1 -43.14 4.36 -17.55
C MET A 1 -42.46 4.33 -16.20
N ASN A 2 -41.33 3.66 -16.12
CA ASN A 2 -40.50 3.62 -14.93
C ASN A 2 -39.45 4.74 -15.05
N PRO A 3 -39.13 5.48 -13.97
CA PRO A 3 -38.12 6.53 -14.02
C PRO A 3 -36.70 5.90 -14.10
N PRO A 4 -35.76 6.61 -14.74
CA PRO A 4 -34.39 6.12 -14.87
C PRO A 4 -33.70 6.10 -13.52
N TYR A 5 -33.02 5.00 -13.23
CA TYR A 5 -32.12 4.87 -12.08
C TYR A 5 -30.95 5.86 -12.24
N GLU A 6 -30.92 6.91 -11.45
CA GLU A 6 -29.75 7.74 -11.26
C GLU A 6 -28.68 6.93 -10.54
N PHE A 7 -27.59 6.61 -11.24
CA PHE A 7 -26.36 6.14 -10.60
C PHE A 7 -25.76 7.31 -9.83
N SER A 8 -26.05 7.37 -8.54
CA SER A 8 -25.30 8.20 -7.59
C SER A 8 -23.84 7.78 -7.67
N THR A 9 -22.98 8.66 -8.16
CA THR A 9 -21.52 8.56 -8.10
C THR A 9 -21.12 8.61 -6.63
N ARG A 10 -21.00 7.45 -6.00
CA ARG A 10 -20.39 7.33 -4.66
C ARG A 10 -18.96 7.81 -4.76
N ARG A 11 -18.70 8.99 -4.24
CA ARG A 11 -17.34 9.45 -3.97
C ARG A 11 -16.76 8.52 -2.91
N SER A 12 -15.85 7.64 -3.34
CA SER A 12 -15.03 6.86 -2.42
C SER A 12 -14.25 7.82 -1.54
N VAL A 13 -14.63 7.90 -0.28
CA VAL A 13 -13.89 8.65 0.72
C VAL A 13 -12.70 7.80 1.12
N SER A 14 -11.53 8.32 0.79
CA SER A 14 -10.24 8.04 1.44
C SER A 14 -9.58 6.69 1.28
N ASN A 15 -9.10 6.37 0.08
CA ASN A 15 -8.07 5.35 -0.15
C ASN A 15 -6.64 5.79 0.24
N LYS A 16 -6.49 6.92 0.96
CA LYS A 16 -5.18 7.56 1.17
C LYS A 16 -4.34 6.98 2.31
N ILE A 17 -4.89 6.09 3.13
CA ILE A 17 -4.27 5.71 4.40
C ILE A 17 -3.40 4.46 4.29
N VAL A 18 -3.79 3.48 3.51
CA VAL A 18 -3.03 2.22 3.35
C VAL A 18 -1.66 2.45 2.70
N TRP A 19 -1.56 3.44 1.81
CA TRP A 19 -0.34 3.82 1.09
C TRP A 19 0.61 4.73 1.87
N ARG A 20 0.19 5.27 3.01
CA ARG A 20 1.06 6.10 3.87
C ARG A 20 2.18 5.33 4.57
N LEU A 21 2.24 4.01 4.43
CA LEU A 21 3.43 3.25 4.83
C LEU A 21 4.68 3.68 4.06
N LEU A 22 4.53 4.20 2.85
CA LEU A 22 5.62 4.37 1.90
C LEU A 22 5.88 5.80 1.41
N THR A 23 4.93 6.74 1.48
CA THR A 23 5.16 8.09 0.97
C THR A 23 4.55 9.16 1.87
N LEU A 24 5.36 9.94 2.60
CA LEU A 24 4.97 11.27 3.07
C LEU A 24 6.12 12.25 3.08
N THR A 25 5.98 13.24 2.24
CA THR A 25 6.72 14.51 2.28
C THR A 25 6.17 15.42 3.37
N ILE A 26 7.09 16.05 4.04
CA ILE A 26 7.04 17.00 5.15
C ILE A 26 6.11 18.20 4.84
N ALA A 27 5.26 18.57 5.79
CA ALA A 27 4.83 19.95 5.99
C ALA A 27 4.89 20.27 7.48
N ALA A 28 5.90 21.03 7.86
CA ALA A 28 6.03 21.60 9.18
C ALA A 28 5.15 22.86 9.28
N ALA A 29 4.34 22.99 10.31
CA ALA A 29 3.82 24.27 10.75
C ALA A 29 3.97 24.38 12.27
N ALA A 30 4.87 25.25 12.67
CA ALA A 30 5.05 25.67 14.03
C ALA A 30 4.01 26.73 14.37
N VAL A 31 3.33 26.59 15.51
CA VAL A 31 2.69 27.73 16.18
C VAL A 31 3.01 27.67 17.67
N LEU A 32 3.74 28.68 18.11
CA LEU A 32 4.01 29.05 19.50
C LEU A 32 2.76 29.68 20.12
N GLY A 33 2.44 29.26 21.34
CA GLY A 33 1.45 29.93 22.18
C GLY A 33 1.75 29.72 23.64
N ILE A 34 2.40 30.68 24.26
CA ILE A 34 2.70 30.77 25.70
C ILE A 34 1.46 31.30 26.41
N SER A 35 1.03 30.64 27.48
CA SER A 35 0.26 31.32 28.56
C SER A 35 0.53 30.60 29.87
N ALA A 36 1.15 31.35 30.78
CA ALA A 36 1.39 30.98 32.16
C ALA A 36 0.13 31.25 33.01
N SER A 37 -0.21 30.32 33.88
CA SER A 37 -1.01 30.61 35.07
C SER A 37 -0.63 29.63 36.19
N SER A 38 -0.10 30.20 37.23
CA SER A 38 0.31 29.58 38.48
C SER A 38 -0.87 29.26 39.36
N HIS A 39 -1.05 28.02 39.78
CA HIS A 39 -1.78 27.68 41.00
C HIS A 39 -0.99 26.63 41.78
N ILE A 40 -0.61 27.06 42.99
CA ILE A 40 -0.02 26.22 44.03
C ILE A 40 -1.16 25.47 44.71
N VAL A 41 -1.15 24.16 44.76
CA VAL A 41 -1.90 23.35 45.72
C VAL A 41 -1.02 22.18 46.18
N TYR A 42 -1.03 22.03 47.50
CA TYR A 42 -0.29 21.09 48.31
C TYR A 42 -0.52 19.60 47.97
N GLY A 43 0.52 18.89 48.05
CA GLY A 43 0.89 17.51 48.15
C GLY A 43 -0.15 16.42 48.33
N GLN A 44 0.05 15.43 47.48
CA GLN A 44 0.12 14.02 47.87
C GLN A 44 0.98 13.29 46.79
N SER A 45 2.08 12.76 47.23
CA SER A 45 2.94 11.91 46.39
C SER A 45 2.22 10.57 46.15
N THR A 46 1.47 10.49 45.06
CA THR A 46 1.24 9.23 44.39
C THR A 46 2.28 9.16 43.30
N GLU A 47 3.23 8.29 43.51
CA GLU A 47 4.19 7.83 42.49
C GLU A 47 3.37 7.21 41.36
N GLN A 48 2.95 8.09 40.44
CA GLN A 48 2.32 7.71 39.21
C GLN A 48 3.50 7.21 38.35
N ALA A 49 3.65 5.88 38.33
CA ALA A 49 4.51 5.22 37.38
C ALA A 49 4.07 5.72 36.00
N ASP A 50 4.85 6.63 35.44
CA ASP A 50 4.81 7.00 34.05
C ASP A 50 5.25 5.76 33.25
N SER A 51 4.30 4.87 33.04
CA SER A 51 4.46 3.78 32.09
C SER A 51 4.45 4.40 30.69
N THR A 52 5.58 4.96 30.29
CA THR A 52 5.94 5.04 28.88
C THR A 52 6.06 3.59 28.40
N ASP A 53 4.93 3.04 27.97
CA ASP A 53 4.84 1.74 27.31
C ASP A 53 5.42 1.89 25.90
N THR A 54 6.72 2.15 25.86
CA THR A 54 7.56 2.02 24.67
C THR A 54 7.95 0.56 24.63
N SER A 55 7.09 -0.28 24.06
CA SER A 55 7.49 -1.63 23.68
C SER A 55 8.77 -1.49 22.84
N PRO A 56 9.92 -2.00 23.27
CA PRO A 56 11.17 -1.76 22.57
C PRO A 56 11.07 -2.35 21.16
N ILE A 57 11.74 -1.73 20.20
CA ILE A 57 11.95 -2.32 18.88
C ILE A 57 12.90 -3.49 19.06
N ASP A 58 12.41 -4.72 18.85
CA ASP A 58 13.24 -5.89 18.83
C ASP A 58 14.15 -5.85 17.58
N PRO A 59 15.49 -5.81 17.75
CA PRO A 59 16.41 -5.78 16.62
C PRO A 59 16.28 -7.00 15.69
N ALA A 60 15.92 -8.17 16.23
CA ALA A 60 15.75 -9.39 15.45
C ALA A 60 14.57 -9.27 14.47
N VAL A 61 13.51 -8.56 14.86
CA VAL A 61 12.35 -8.27 13.99
C VAL A 61 12.76 -7.39 12.82
N ILE A 62 13.57 -6.36 13.07
CA ILE A 62 14.09 -5.50 12.00
C ILE A 62 15.03 -6.26 11.07
N GLU A 63 15.84 -7.16 11.62
CA GLU A 63 16.69 -8.04 10.81
C GLU A 63 15.86 -8.96 9.91
N ALA A 64 14.76 -9.55 10.41
CA ALA A 64 13.86 -10.38 9.64
C ALA A 64 13.22 -9.60 8.47
N LEU A 65 12.79 -8.35 8.70
CA LEU A 65 12.30 -7.47 7.63
C LEU A 65 13.36 -7.21 6.57
N ASN A 66 14.60 -6.92 6.99
CA ASN A 66 15.71 -6.67 6.06
C ASN A 66 16.08 -7.91 5.24
N LYS A 67 16.08 -9.09 5.88
CA LYS A 67 16.31 -10.38 5.21
C LYS A 67 15.24 -10.66 4.17
N MET A 68 13.96 -10.50 4.52
CA MET A 68 12.83 -10.63 3.59
C MET A 68 12.97 -9.65 2.41
N GLY A 69 13.19 -8.37 2.68
CA GLY A 69 13.35 -7.35 1.63
C GLY A 69 14.53 -7.64 0.70
N THR A 70 15.65 -8.12 1.24
CA THR A 70 16.82 -8.52 0.45
C THR A 70 16.50 -9.70 -0.45
N TYR A 71 15.81 -10.71 0.09
CA TYR A 71 15.38 -11.87 -0.67
C TYR A 71 14.44 -11.49 -1.81
N LEU A 72 13.39 -10.69 -1.54
CA LEU A 72 12.45 -10.22 -2.55
C LEU A 72 13.12 -9.44 -3.70
N ARG A 73 14.12 -8.62 -3.38
CA ARG A 73 14.89 -7.89 -4.41
C ARG A 73 15.77 -8.79 -5.25
N ALA A 74 16.25 -9.91 -4.71
CA ALA A 74 17.09 -10.86 -5.41
C ALA A 74 16.32 -11.78 -6.37
N LEU A 75 15.00 -11.88 -6.24
CA LEU A 75 14.16 -12.70 -7.11
C LEU A 75 14.18 -12.15 -8.54
N PRO A 76 14.65 -12.90 -9.54
CA PRO A 76 14.68 -12.46 -10.94
C PRO A 76 13.28 -12.46 -11.57
N ALA A 77 12.45 -13.42 -11.18
CA ALA A 77 11.08 -13.58 -11.63
C ALA A 77 10.24 -14.26 -10.55
N TYR A 78 8.96 -13.95 -10.49
CA TYR A 78 8.01 -14.61 -9.61
C TYR A 78 6.57 -14.38 -10.07
N GLN A 79 5.70 -15.27 -9.63
CA GLN A 79 4.26 -15.06 -9.65
C GLN A 79 3.75 -15.09 -8.21
N VAL A 80 2.85 -14.19 -7.89
CA VAL A 80 2.18 -14.13 -6.59
C VAL A 80 0.69 -13.93 -6.78
N THR A 81 -0.09 -14.79 -6.11
CA THR A 81 -1.54 -14.63 -6.00
C THR A 81 -1.85 -14.08 -4.63
N ALA A 82 -2.58 -12.98 -4.57
CA ALA A 82 -3.04 -12.35 -3.32
C ALA A 82 -4.55 -12.44 -3.20
N ASN A 83 -5.04 -12.85 -2.03
CA ASN A 83 -6.41 -12.68 -1.62
C ASN A 83 -6.45 -11.52 -0.61
N ILE A 84 -7.13 -10.46 -0.99
CA ILE A 84 -7.18 -9.20 -0.26
C ILE A 84 -8.59 -8.99 0.27
N THR A 85 -8.69 -8.57 1.54
CA THR A 85 -9.91 -8.02 2.12
C THR A 85 -9.64 -6.62 2.65
N LYS A 86 -10.60 -5.72 2.44
CA LYS A 86 -10.50 -4.33 2.85
C LYS A 86 -11.81 -3.87 3.43
N ASP A 87 -11.73 -3.17 4.55
CA ASP A 87 -12.85 -2.47 5.15
C ASP A 87 -12.97 -1.06 4.59
N ASP A 88 -14.16 -0.71 4.11
CA ASP A 88 -14.54 0.64 3.71
C ASP A 88 -15.58 1.16 4.72
N VAL A 89 -15.35 2.37 5.25
CA VAL A 89 -16.26 3.01 6.23
C VAL A 89 -17.16 3.98 5.48
N THR A 90 -18.46 3.83 5.66
CA THR A 90 -19.48 4.72 5.09
C THR A 90 -19.56 6.03 5.88
N GLU A 91 -20.24 7.05 5.34
CA GLU A 91 -20.37 8.35 5.99
C GLU A 91 -21.12 8.27 7.34
N ASP A 92 -21.99 7.27 7.51
CA ASP A 92 -22.71 6.97 8.75
C ASP A 92 -21.96 6.02 9.71
N GLY A 93 -20.70 5.69 9.38
CA GLY A 93 -19.79 4.91 10.24
C GLY A 93 -19.96 3.39 10.12
N GLN A 94 -20.77 2.89 9.17
CA GLN A 94 -20.89 1.47 8.93
C GLN A 94 -19.64 0.94 8.21
N THR A 95 -19.09 -0.16 8.67
CA THR A 95 -17.97 -0.86 8.01
C THR A 95 -18.50 -1.89 7.01
N ILE A 96 -18.03 -1.80 5.77
CA ILE A 96 -18.34 -2.75 4.69
C ILE A 96 -17.03 -3.38 4.23
N GLN A 97 -16.98 -4.71 4.25
CA GLN A 97 -15.81 -5.44 3.76
C GLN A 97 -15.96 -5.77 2.28
N SER A 98 -14.91 -5.46 1.51
CA SER A 98 -14.77 -5.81 0.09
C SER A 98 -13.65 -6.83 -0.11
N GLY A 99 -13.79 -7.70 -1.12
CA GLY A 99 -12.80 -8.69 -1.51
C GLY A 99 -12.16 -8.36 -2.86
N THR A 100 -10.86 -8.63 -2.99
CA THR A 100 -10.14 -8.50 -4.27
C THR A 100 -9.13 -9.65 -4.38
N LYS A 101 -9.10 -10.29 -5.55
CA LYS A 101 -8.05 -11.23 -5.92
C LYS A 101 -7.10 -10.56 -6.89
N VAL A 102 -5.81 -10.69 -6.65
CA VAL A 102 -4.74 -10.24 -7.55
C VAL A 102 -3.88 -11.43 -7.96
N ASP A 103 -3.64 -11.58 -9.25
CA ASP A 103 -2.64 -12.49 -9.79
C ASP A 103 -1.57 -11.66 -10.48
N LEU A 104 -0.38 -11.60 -9.90
CA LEU A 104 0.71 -10.74 -10.34
C LEU A 104 1.91 -11.58 -10.79
N MET A 105 2.37 -11.30 -11.99
CA MET A 105 3.59 -11.82 -12.60
C MET A 105 4.61 -10.71 -12.72
N ALA A 106 5.84 -10.94 -12.29
CA ALA A 106 6.91 -9.98 -12.43
C ALA A 106 8.20 -10.64 -12.90
N VAL A 107 8.92 -9.95 -13.79
CA VAL A 107 10.30 -10.26 -14.19
C VAL A 107 11.11 -8.98 -14.06
N ARG A 108 12.12 -9.03 -13.22
CA ARG A 108 13.00 -7.86 -13.03
C ARG A 108 13.92 -7.67 -14.23
N PRO A 109 14.26 -6.42 -14.53
CA PRO A 109 13.93 -5.21 -13.77
C PRO A 109 12.58 -4.56 -14.16
N ASN A 110 11.93 -4.96 -15.26
CA ASN A 110 10.98 -4.11 -15.95
C ASN A 110 9.82 -4.81 -16.68
N ARG A 111 9.38 -5.96 -16.18
CA ARG A 111 8.20 -6.64 -16.70
C ARG A 111 7.20 -6.90 -15.60
N LEU A 112 5.94 -6.53 -15.85
CA LEU A 112 4.85 -6.82 -14.93
C LEU A 112 3.57 -7.08 -15.71
N ARG A 113 2.81 -8.07 -15.25
CA ARG A 113 1.41 -8.24 -15.57
C ARG A 113 0.66 -8.49 -14.27
N ALA A 114 -0.44 -7.79 -14.06
CA ALA A 114 -1.33 -8.07 -12.96
C ALA A 114 -2.77 -8.19 -13.48
N GLU A 115 -3.47 -9.20 -12.98
CA GLU A 115 -4.91 -9.36 -13.12
C GLU A 115 -5.56 -9.07 -11.78
N ILE A 116 -6.54 -8.17 -11.75
CA ILE A 116 -7.23 -7.72 -10.56
C ILE A 116 -8.70 -8.03 -10.74
N THR A 117 -9.24 -8.89 -9.88
CA THR A 117 -10.65 -9.27 -9.88
C THR A 117 -11.29 -8.88 -8.55
N ALA A 118 -12.31 -8.04 -8.61
CA ALA A 118 -13.15 -7.63 -7.49
C ALA A 118 -14.61 -7.69 -7.91
N ASP A 119 -15.55 -7.49 -6.98
CA ASP A 119 -16.98 -7.57 -7.26
C ASP A 119 -17.45 -6.56 -8.32
N ASP A 120 -16.81 -5.39 -8.36
CA ASP A 120 -17.16 -4.26 -9.21
C ASP A 120 -16.24 -4.05 -10.42
N ARG A 121 -15.14 -4.80 -10.52
CA ARG A 121 -14.14 -4.61 -11.58
C ARG A 121 -13.34 -5.87 -11.90
N HIS A 122 -12.99 -5.98 -13.18
CA HIS A 122 -11.99 -6.89 -13.68
C HIS A 122 -11.02 -6.12 -14.57
N GLN A 123 -9.76 -6.07 -14.18
CA GLN A 123 -8.78 -5.15 -14.74
C GLN A 123 -7.43 -5.86 -14.93
N PHE A 124 -6.73 -5.49 -16.00
CA PHE A 124 -5.37 -5.93 -16.27
C PHE A 124 -4.40 -4.75 -16.30
N LEU A 125 -3.23 -4.96 -15.75
CA LEU A 125 -2.11 -4.04 -15.82
C LEU A 125 -0.97 -4.73 -16.55
N TYR A 126 -0.30 -4.01 -17.45
CA TYR A 126 0.85 -4.51 -18.19
C TYR A 126 1.98 -3.49 -18.13
N PHE A 127 3.19 -3.98 -17.98
CA PHE A 127 4.41 -3.19 -18.12
C PHE A 127 5.43 -3.99 -18.94
N ASP A 128 5.74 -3.48 -20.12
CA ASP A 128 6.64 -4.11 -21.10
C ASP A 128 8.08 -3.60 -21.05
N GLY A 129 8.41 -2.76 -20.05
CA GLY A 129 9.70 -2.11 -19.89
C GLY A 129 9.81 -0.73 -20.55
N LYS A 130 8.77 -0.31 -21.27
CA LYS A 130 8.69 1.01 -21.95
C LYS A 130 7.36 1.69 -21.72
N ASN A 131 6.28 0.91 -21.70
CA ASN A 131 4.92 1.39 -21.57
C ASN A 131 4.23 0.71 -20.40
N PHE A 132 3.40 1.47 -19.71
CA PHE A 132 2.43 0.96 -18.76
C PHE A 132 1.05 1.03 -19.37
N THR A 133 0.32 -0.08 -19.37
CA THR A 133 -1.05 -0.17 -19.91
C THR A 133 -2.00 -0.69 -18.86
N MET A 134 -3.14 -0.01 -18.72
CA MET A 134 -4.29 -0.47 -17.94
C MET A 134 -5.42 -0.84 -18.92
N TYR A 135 -6.06 -1.98 -18.69
CA TYR A 135 -7.21 -2.44 -19.43
C TYR A 135 -8.32 -2.87 -18.49
N GLY A 136 -9.49 -2.26 -18.62
CA GLY A 136 -10.71 -2.61 -17.90
C GLY A 136 -11.67 -3.38 -18.78
N THR A 137 -12.01 -4.62 -18.41
CA THR A 137 -12.83 -5.50 -19.25
C THR A 137 -14.29 -5.07 -19.31
N HIS A 138 -14.83 -4.54 -18.20
CA HIS A 138 -16.25 -4.16 -18.10
C HIS A 138 -16.69 -3.13 -19.15
N LEU A 139 -15.86 -2.09 -19.34
CA LEU A 139 -16.11 -1.02 -20.30
C LEU A 139 -15.35 -1.25 -21.62
N ASN A 140 -14.49 -2.27 -21.66
CA ASN A 140 -13.62 -2.56 -22.79
C ASN A 140 -12.74 -1.36 -23.20
N TYR A 141 -12.21 -0.63 -22.19
CA TYR A 141 -11.34 0.53 -22.37
C TYR A 141 -9.92 0.24 -21.91
N TYR A 142 -8.94 0.79 -22.62
CA TYR A 142 -7.54 0.74 -22.20
C TYR A 142 -6.85 2.10 -22.32
N ALA A 143 -5.83 2.28 -21.51
CA ALA A 143 -4.96 3.44 -21.59
C ALA A 143 -3.50 2.99 -21.49
N THR A 144 -2.65 3.57 -22.32
CA THR A 144 -1.22 3.29 -22.37
C THR A 144 -0.45 4.59 -22.21
N VAL A 145 0.50 4.60 -21.29
CA VAL A 145 1.40 5.73 -21.00
C VAL A 145 2.86 5.27 -21.03
N PRO A 146 3.81 6.16 -21.39
CA PRO A 146 5.23 5.88 -21.23
C PRO A 146 5.58 5.61 -19.77
N ALA A 147 6.46 4.66 -19.53
CA ALA A 147 6.85 4.22 -18.20
C ALA A 147 8.38 4.29 -18.02
N PRO A 148 8.86 4.50 -16.77
CA PRO A 148 10.27 4.45 -16.42
C PRO A 148 10.82 3.02 -16.54
N PRO A 149 12.17 2.85 -16.52
CA PRO A 149 12.78 1.57 -16.88
C PRO A 149 12.72 0.49 -15.81
N THR A 150 12.25 0.76 -14.58
CA THR A 150 12.22 -0.24 -13.51
C THR A 150 10.85 -0.35 -12.84
N LEU A 151 10.57 -1.49 -12.20
CA LEU A 151 9.34 -1.74 -11.45
C LEU A 151 9.16 -0.77 -10.27
N ALA A 152 10.24 -0.46 -9.55
CA ALA A 152 10.19 0.46 -8.42
C ALA A 152 9.88 1.90 -8.88
N ASP A 153 10.56 2.36 -9.95
CA ASP A 153 10.29 3.68 -10.53
C ASP A 153 8.89 3.76 -11.14
N LEU A 154 8.39 2.67 -11.73
CA LEU A 154 7.03 2.60 -12.27
C LEU A 154 6.01 2.87 -11.17
N ALA A 155 6.13 2.17 -10.03
CA ALA A 155 5.19 2.31 -8.92
C ALA A 155 5.06 3.78 -8.47
N LYS A 156 6.22 4.45 -8.31
CA LYS A 156 6.27 5.87 -7.95
C LYS A 156 5.69 6.77 -9.05
N ALA A 157 6.10 6.57 -10.30
CA ALA A 157 5.72 7.44 -11.42
C ALA A 157 4.21 7.40 -11.72
N VAL A 158 3.58 6.22 -11.68
CA VAL A 158 2.14 6.10 -11.96
C VAL A 158 1.30 6.63 -10.81
N TYR A 159 1.79 6.53 -9.57
CA TYR A 159 1.14 7.14 -8.41
C TYR A 159 1.24 8.67 -8.45
N ASP A 160 2.44 9.21 -8.56
CA ASP A 160 2.67 10.67 -8.51
C ASP A 160 1.97 11.40 -9.66
N LYS A 161 1.95 10.81 -10.85
CA LYS A 161 1.45 11.46 -12.05
C LYS A 161 -0.03 11.23 -12.32
N TYR A 162 -0.53 10.06 -11.96
CA TYR A 162 -1.88 9.65 -12.33
C TYR A 162 -2.74 9.21 -11.14
N GLY A 163 -2.18 9.13 -9.93
CA GLY A 163 -2.87 8.58 -8.76
C GLY A 163 -3.19 7.10 -8.86
N ILE A 164 -2.47 6.39 -9.73
CA ILE A 164 -2.69 4.95 -9.93
C ILE A 164 -1.86 4.20 -8.92
N GLU A 165 -2.53 3.39 -8.13
CA GLU A 165 -1.93 2.50 -7.16
C GLU A 165 -1.70 1.13 -7.81
N LEU A 166 -0.45 0.67 -7.84
CA LEU A 166 -0.15 -0.68 -8.28
C LEU A 166 -0.51 -1.68 -7.18
N PRO A 167 -1.14 -2.81 -7.51
CA PRO A 167 -1.38 -3.85 -6.52
C PRO A 167 -0.05 -4.41 -6.01
N LEU A 168 -0.01 -4.78 -4.73
CA LEU A 168 1.16 -5.39 -4.08
C LEU A 168 2.45 -4.58 -4.24
N VAL A 169 2.33 -3.25 -4.27
CA VAL A 169 3.46 -2.33 -4.46
C VAL A 169 4.56 -2.54 -3.42
N ASP A 170 4.19 -2.94 -2.21
CA ASP A 170 5.10 -3.21 -1.12
C ASP A 170 6.16 -4.26 -1.48
N LEU A 171 5.81 -5.25 -2.33
CA LEU A 171 6.75 -6.26 -2.80
C LEU A 171 7.92 -5.68 -3.63
N PHE A 172 7.73 -4.49 -4.20
CA PHE A 172 8.78 -3.79 -4.97
C PHE A 172 9.59 -2.82 -4.11
N LEU A 173 9.02 -2.38 -2.99
CA LEU A 173 9.56 -1.32 -2.13
C LEU A 173 10.23 -1.86 -0.85
N TRP A 174 9.91 -3.09 -0.41
CA TRP A 174 10.56 -3.70 0.75
C TRP A 174 12.09 -3.71 0.63
N GLY A 175 12.74 -3.14 1.65
CA GLY A 175 14.20 -3.07 1.72
C GLY A 175 14.82 -2.03 0.77
N THR A 176 14.03 -1.13 0.16
CA THR A 176 14.51 0.11 -0.45
C THR A 176 14.56 1.23 0.60
N ASN A 177 15.18 2.38 0.25
CA ASN A 177 15.18 3.55 1.13
C ASN A 177 13.77 4.14 1.35
N ASP A 178 12.80 3.77 0.51
CA ASP A 178 11.41 4.19 0.61
C ASP A 178 10.61 3.34 1.63
N ALA A 179 11.16 2.21 2.09
CA ALA A 179 10.55 1.44 3.17
C ALA A 179 10.62 2.21 4.50
N ASN A 180 9.46 2.60 5.03
CA ASN A 180 9.36 3.46 6.22
C ASN A 180 9.66 2.73 7.55
N VAL A 181 10.69 1.89 7.60
CA VAL A 181 11.14 1.20 8.82
C VAL A 181 11.43 2.20 9.96
N LYS A 182 11.90 3.41 9.61
CA LYS A 182 12.17 4.49 10.58
C LYS A 182 10.92 5.03 11.31
N ARG A 183 9.73 4.74 10.81
CA ARG A 183 8.46 5.15 11.45
C ARG A 183 7.96 4.15 12.48
N ILE A 184 8.56 2.98 12.56
CA ILE A 184 8.22 1.94 13.52
C ILE A 184 8.55 2.46 14.92
N LYS A 185 7.55 2.49 15.80
CA LYS A 185 7.68 2.88 17.21
C LYS A 185 7.85 1.66 18.11
N SER A 186 7.21 0.55 17.78
CA SER A 186 7.45 -0.73 18.43
C SER A 186 7.39 -1.87 17.41
N ALA A 187 8.18 -2.91 17.65
CA ALA A 187 8.22 -4.11 16.82
C ALA A 187 8.49 -5.31 17.75
N ILE A 188 7.60 -6.28 17.71
CA ILE A 188 7.66 -7.47 18.59
C ILE A 188 7.51 -8.75 17.76
N ASP A 189 8.19 -9.78 18.20
CA ASP A 189 8.01 -11.14 17.74
C ASP A 189 6.89 -11.80 18.54
N ILE A 190 5.86 -12.29 17.84
CA ILE A 190 4.73 -13.00 18.44
C ILE A 190 5.02 -14.49 18.52
N GLY A 191 5.90 -14.99 17.65
CA GLY A 191 6.30 -16.38 17.57
C GLY A 191 5.74 -17.13 16.35
N PRO A 192 6.09 -18.41 16.25
CA PRO A 192 5.80 -19.24 15.10
C PRO A 192 4.30 -19.54 14.95
N THR A 193 3.82 -19.55 13.72
CA THR A 193 2.44 -19.88 13.34
C THR A 193 2.42 -20.51 11.95
N SER A 194 1.22 -20.78 11.41
CA SER A 194 1.05 -21.37 10.09
C SER A 194 0.07 -20.57 9.26
N ILE A 195 0.44 -20.26 8.01
CA ILE A 195 -0.43 -19.70 6.98
C ILE A 195 -0.47 -20.68 5.81
N ASP A 196 -1.65 -21.18 5.47
CA ASP A 196 -1.86 -22.18 4.39
C ASP A 196 -0.88 -23.37 4.48
N ASN A 197 -0.70 -23.93 5.69
CA ASN A 197 0.23 -25.03 6.01
C ASN A 197 1.72 -24.69 5.84
N ILE A 198 2.07 -23.41 5.72
CA ILE A 198 3.45 -22.93 5.66
C ILE A 198 3.81 -22.34 7.01
N THR A 199 4.89 -22.83 7.63
CA THR A 199 5.38 -22.29 8.90
C THR A 199 5.96 -20.90 8.70
N CYS A 200 5.48 -19.94 9.48
CA CYS A 200 5.86 -18.53 9.44
C CYS A 200 6.24 -18.06 10.84
N GLU A 201 7.08 -17.04 10.92
CA GLU A 201 7.21 -16.20 12.10
C GLU A 201 6.25 -15.03 11.96
N HIS A 202 5.55 -14.72 13.06
CA HIS A 202 4.54 -13.66 13.13
C HIS A 202 5.10 -12.46 13.87
N TYR A 203 5.08 -11.32 13.24
CA TYR A 203 5.57 -10.05 13.79
C TYR A 203 4.44 -9.02 13.87
N ALA A 204 4.47 -8.21 14.93
CA ALA A 204 3.54 -7.09 15.08
C ALA A 204 4.30 -5.78 15.27
N PHE A 205 3.77 -4.72 14.64
CA PHE A 205 4.39 -3.41 14.54
C PHE A 205 3.39 -2.32 14.89
N HIS A 206 3.86 -1.31 15.60
CA HIS A 206 3.11 -0.09 15.86
C HIS A 206 3.79 1.12 15.22
N GLN A 207 2.99 1.96 14.57
CA GLN A 207 3.37 3.28 14.08
C GLN A 207 2.33 4.31 14.55
N GLN A 208 2.55 5.58 14.25
CA GLN A 208 1.67 6.64 14.71
C GLN A 208 0.22 6.49 14.20
N ASP A 209 0.08 6.10 12.95
CA ASP A 209 -1.19 6.13 12.22
C ASP A 209 -1.78 4.75 11.98
N ILE A 210 -1.00 3.68 12.22
CA ILE A 210 -1.37 2.30 11.93
C ILE A 210 -0.74 1.31 12.90
N ASP A 211 -1.45 0.20 13.15
CA ASP A 211 -0.89 -1.08 13.57
C ASP A 211 -0.81 -1.99 12.36
N TRP A 212 0.25 -2.78 12.27
CA TRP A 212 0.34 -3.78 11.22
C TRP A 212 1.04 -5.05 11.70
N GLN A 213 0.74 -6.15 11.03
CA GLN A 213 1.26 -7.46 11.34
C GLN A 213 1.72 -8.13 10.06
N LEU A 214 2.83 -8.86 10.15
CA LEU A 214 3.44 -9.54 9.01
C LEU A 214 3.82 -10.96 9.39
N TRP A 215 3.49 -11.90 8.53
CA TRP A 215 3.90 -13.30 8.63
C TRP A 215 4.94 -13.58 7.57
N ILE A 216 6.14 -13.91 8.01
CA ILE A 216 7.28 -14.23 7.13
C ILE A 216 7.54 -15.72 7.19
N GLN A 217 7.57 -16.38 6.04
CA GLN A 217 7.89 -17.80 5.94
C GLN A 217 9.27 -18.10 6.56
N LEU A 218 9.35 -19.13 7.40
CA LEU A 218 10.60 -19.63 7.95
C LEU A 218 11.38 -20.46 6.93
N GLY A 219 12.71 -20.53 7.13
CA GLY A 219 13.64 -21.32 6.31
C GLY A 219 14.33 -20.47 5.22
N ASP A 220 14.65 -21.11 4.08
CA ASP A 220 15.50 -20.55 3.03
C ASP A 220 14.80 -19.48 2.18
N PHE A 221 13.47 -19.43 2.23
CA PHE A 221 12.63 -18.54 1.43
C PHE A 221 11.84 -17.58 2.32
N PRO A 222 12.45 -16.51 2.85
CA PRO A 222 11.77 -15.56 3.75
C PRO A 222 10.79 -14.67 2.96
N LEU A 223 9.66 -15.27 2.59
CA LEU A 223 8.59 -14.63 1.83
C LEU A 223 7.49 -14.12 2.76
N PRO A 224 6.91 -12.94 2.52
CA PRO A 224 5.69 -12.53 3.19
C PRO A 224 4.55 -13.45 2.77
N ARG A 225 3.82 -13.99 3.75
CA ARG A 225 2.68 -14.88 3.53
C ARG A 225 1.35 -14.22 3.87
N LYS A 226 1.37 -13.29 4.82
CA LYS A 226 0.20 -12.50 5.19
C LYS A 226 0.64 -11.15 5.72
N LEU A 227 -0.13 -10.12 5.36
CA LEU A 227 -0.02 -8.76 5.91
C LEU A 227 -1.41 -8.33 6.40
N VAL A 228 -1.46 -7.71 7.57
CA VAL A 228 -2.67 -7.07 8.10
C VAL A 228 -2.29 -5.66 8.51
N ILE A 229 -3.09 -4.68 8.10
CA ILE A 229 -2.92 -3.27 8.48
C ILE A 229 -4.22 -2.78 9.08
N ARG A 230 -4.15 -2.12 10.23
CA ARG A 230 -5.27 -1.46 10.89
C ARG A 230 -5.00 0.03 10.99
N THR A 231 -5.91 0.82 10.49
CA THR A 231 -5.85 2.28 10.59
C THR A 231 -6.21 2.72 12.01
N LEU A 232 -5.43 3.64 12.60
CA LEU A 232 -5.65 4.18 13.94
C LEU A 232 -6.24 5.60 13.93
N THR A 233 -6.19 6.27 12.78
CA THR A 233 -6.69 7.66 12.61
C THR A 233 -8.18 7.75 12.31
N ASP A 234 -8.86 6.62 12.25
CA ASP A 234 -10.30 6.49 12.04
C ASP A 234 -10.90 5.72 13.23
N ASP A 235 -11.98 6.22 13.82
CA ASP A 235 -12.62 5.61 15.00
C ASP A 235 -13.15 4.20 14.69
N ALA A 236 -13.58 3.94 13.46
CA ALA A 236 -14.01 2.61 13.02
C ALA A 236 -12.83 1.64 12.82
N ARG A 237 -11.57 2.14 12.82
CA ARG A 237 -10.34 1.36 12.70
C ARG A 237 -10.36 0.35 11.55
N PRO A 238 -10.66 0.78 10.32
CA PRO A 238 -10.77 -0.13 9.18
C PRO A 238 -9.50 -0.94 8.98
N GLN A 239 -9.68 -2.18 8.53
CA GLN A 239 -8.61 -3.13 8.34
C GLN A 239 -8.41 -3.46 6.86
N PHE A 240 -7.17 -3.61 6.48
CA PHE A 240 -6.72 -4.25 5.25
C PHE A 240 -6.03 -5.56 5.60
N SER A 241 -6.28 -6.61 4.83
CA SER A 241 -5.58 -7.89 5.00
C SER A 241 -5.31 -8.50 3.64
N GLU A 242 -4.11 -9.04 3.46
CA GLU A 242 -3.76 -9.84 2.28
C GLU A 242 -3.08 -11.14 2.67
N THR A 243 -3.39 -12.21 1.95
CA THR A 243 -2.71 -13.50 2.04
C THR A 243 -2.08 -13.82 0.70
N LEU A 244 -0.80 -14.22 0.71
CA LEU A 244 0.06 -14.32 -0.45
C LEU A 244 0.50 -15.77 -0.72
N SER A 245 0.26 -16.24 -1.93
CA SER A 245 0.73 -17.53 -2.44
C SER A 245 1.75 -17.31 -3.55
N TRP A 246 2.91 -17.97 -3.47
CA TRP A 246 4.07 -17.70 -4.33
C TRP A 246 4.42 -18.88 -5.24
N ASN A 247 4.74 -18.56 -6.50
CA ASN A 247 5.47 -19.41 -7.42
C ASN A 247 6.80 -18.73 -7.78
N LEU A 248 7.91 -19.34 -7.37
CA LEU A 248 9.27 -18.79 -7.56
C LEU A 248 9.96 -19.32 -8.82
N ALA A 249 9.34 -20.25 -9.53
CA ALA A 249 9.85 -20.81 -10.77
C ALA A 249 8.80 -20.70 -11.90
N PRO A 250 8.27 -19.48 -12.15
CA PRO A 250 7.28 -19.31 -13.21
C PRO A 250 7.94 -19.41 -14.57
N SER A 251 7.18 -19.91 -15.56
CA SER A 251 7.57 -19.89 -16.95
C SER A 251 6.63 -18.96 -17.71
N TYR A 252 7.18 -17.98 -18.39
CA TYR A 252 6.44 -16.99 -19.16
C TYR A 252 6.88 -17.00 -20.63
N SER A 253 5.91 -16.78 -21.53
CA SER A 253 6.19 -16.41 -22.92
C SER A 253 6.60 -14.93 -23.01
N ASP A 254 7.35 -14.57 -24.04
CA ASP A 254 7.84 -13.18 -24.23
C ASP A 254 6.70 -12.15 -24.37
N ASP A 255 5.54 -12.58 -24.86
CA ASP A 255 4.35 -11.76 -25.05
C ASP A 255 3.49 -11.62 -23.79
N ALA A 256 3.77 -12.39 -22.71
CA ALA A 256 2.97 -12.37 -21.48
C ALA A 256 2.82 -10.98 -20.84
N PHE A 257 3.78 -10.10 -21.07
CA PHE A 257 3.85 -8.74 -20.52
C PHE A 257 3.46 -7.65 -21.51
N THR A 258 3.10 -8.02 -22.73
CA THR A 258 2.74 -7.09 -23.79
C THR A 258 1.22 -7.06 -23.96
N PHE A 259 0.64 -5.87 -23.90
CA PHE A 259 -0.79 -5.71 -24.12
C PHE A 259 -1.13 -5.69 -25.59
N THR A 260 -2.04 -6.57 -25.99
CA THR A 260 -2.69 -6.55 -27.32
C THR A 260 -4.17 -6.21 -27.10
N PRO A 261 -4.68 -5.09 -27.66
CA PRO A 261 -6.07 -4.73 -27.48
C PRO A 261 -7.01 -5.82 -27.98
N PRO A 262 -7.97 -6.29 -27.18
CA PRO A 262 -9.00 -7.21 -27.65
C PRO A 262 -9.92 -6.53 -28.67
N PRO A 263 -10.69 -7.32 -29.44
CA PRO A 263 -11.64 -6.78 -30.40
C PRO A 263 -12.62 -5.79 -29.74
N GLY A 264 -12.77 -4.61 -30.38
CA GLY A 264 -13.66 -3.56 -29.87
C GLY A 264 -13.13 -2.75 -28.69
N ALA A 265 -11.94 -3.04 -28.18
CA ALA A 265 -11.36 -2.23 -27.12
C ALA A 265 -11.05 -0.81 -27.59
N GLN A 266 -11.43 0.19 -26.79
CA GLN A 266 -11.25 1.59 -27.10
C GLN A 266 -10.12 2.20 -26.29
N ARG A 267 -9.25 2.95 -26.95
CA ARG A 267 -8.17 3.67 -26.26
C ARG A 267 -8.70 4.96 -25.65
N ILE A 268 -8.36 5.19 -24.39
CA ILE A 268 -8.65 6.43 -23.67
C ILE A 268 -7.35 7.07 -23.17
N SER A 269 -7.44 8.32 -22.71
CA SER A 269 -6.33 9.03 -22.05
C SER A 269 -6.53 9.01 -20.55
N ILE A 270 -5.42 8.89 -19.79
CA ILE A 270 -5.42 9.05 -18.35
C ILE A 270 -5.11 10.52 -18.04
N ALA A 271 -5.95 11.13 -17.20
CA ALA A 271 -5.71 12.50 -16.75
C ALA A 271 -4.49 12.56 -15.81
N VAL A 272 -3.65 13.57 -15.99
CA VAL A 272 -2.53 13.87 -15.09
C VAL A 272 -3.09 14.60 -13.87
N ILE A 273 -2.72 14.19 -12.66
CA ILE A 273 -3.04 14.92 -11.43
C ILE A 273 -2.24 16.23 -11.45
N GLN A 274 -2.93 17.36 -11.56
CA GLN A 274 -2.30 18.66 -11.35
C GLN A 274 -2.16 18.88 -9.85
N ASN A 275 -0.95 18.74 -9.32
CA ASN A 275 -0.63 19.31 -8.00
C ASN A 275 -0.66 20.83 -8.17
N SER A 276 -1.74 21.48 -7.74
CA SER A 276 -1.81 22.94 -7.60
C SER A 276 -0.83 23.38 -6.52
N SER A 277 0.44 23.55 -6.90
CA SER A 277 1.33 24.44 -6.18
C SER A 277 0.73 25.84 -6.32
N THR A 278 0.11 26.36 -5.29
CA THR A 278 -0.24 27.78 -5.15
C THR A 278 1.08 28.55 -5.13
N ASP A 279 1.51 28.96 -6.31
CA ASP A 279 2.53 30.00 -6.48
C ASP A 279 1.86 31.31 -6.04
N THR A 280 1.99 31.65 -4.76
CA THR A 280 1.67 32.97 -4.26
C THR A 280 2.83 33.88 -4.66
N SER A 281 2.84 34.30 -5.90
CA SER A 281 3.64 35.45 -6.32
C SER A 281 3.06 36.66 -5.62
N SER A 282 3.71 37.08 -4.55
CA SER A 282 3.54 38.39 -3.94
C SER A 282 3.94 39.45 -4.97
N ASP A 283 2.92 40.02 -5.61
CA ASP A 283 3.07 41.24 -6.38
C ASP A 283 3.17 42.38 -5.39
N THR A 284 4.42 42.77 -5.09
CA THR A 284 4.74 43.99 -4.35
C THR A 284 4.81 45.13 -5.36
N ALA A 285 3.71 45.80 -5.58
CA ALA A 285 3.70 47.08 -6.27
C ALA A 285 3.66 48.19 -5.22
N LYS A 286 4.78 48.96 -5.23
CA LYS A 286 4.98 50.37 -4.97
C LYS A 286 3.93 51.18 -4.18
#